data_896b6a72e2dfc074fd2e22fb3c0263d6
#
_entry.id   896b6a72e2dfc074fd2e22fb3c0263d6
#
_cell.length_a   1.000
_cell.length_b   1.000
_cell.length_c   1.000
_cell.angle_alpha   90.00
_cell.angle_beta   90.00
_cell.angle_gamma   90.00
#
_symmetry.space_group_name_H-M   'P 1'
#
loop_
_entity.id
_entity.type
_entity.pdbx_description
1 polymer ?
#
loop_
_entity_poly.entity_id
_entity_poly.type
_entity_poly.pdbx_seq_one_letter_code
_entity_poly.pdbx_strand_id
1 'polypeptide(L)'
;SKSINVRTPSGDYEVLIGSKLLGSYNFKWLVQNRQILIVKDSMVPNEILETLRISLSNSQPMEIKVLEIETNEKTKSFEGLIPIFEVLNTNKFNRDCLLIGLGGGITTDMVGFVAASYLRGVDLIQIPTTLLSQVDAAIGGKTGINFAGSKNNIGAFYQPKLVLMDIDCLKSLSKSDFTDGIAEIIKHSLIADKNLFTKLENIFSKNNELSDEDLIPVSYTHLTLPTILL
;
A
#
# COMPACT_ATOMS: atom_id res chain seq x y z
N SER A 1 14.19 7.21 -7.48
CA SER A 1 12.85 6.66 -7.60
C SER A 1 12.57 6.17 -9.02
N LYS A 2 11.66 5.22 -9.13
CA LYS A 2 11.11 4.71 -10.39
C LYS A 2 9.60 4.81 -10.37
N SER A 3 8.98 5.08 -11.52
CA SER A 3 7.53 5.18 -11.67
C SER A 3 7.04 4.16 -12.69
N ILE A 4 5.88 3.56 -12.38
CA ILE A 4 5.13 2.67 -13.26
C ILE A 4 3.73 3.25 -13.40
N ASN A 5 3.27 3.45 -14.63
CA ASN A 5 1.89 3.83 -14.88
C ASN A 5 1.07 2.57 -15.18
N VAL A 6 0.21 2.21 -14.26
CA VAL A 6 -0.67 1.03 -14.36
C VAL A 6 -1.95 1.43 -15.06
N ARG A 7 -2.22 0.78 -16.20
CA ARG A 7 -3.43 1.02 -17.01
C ARG A 7 -4.47 -0.04 -16.73
N THR A 8 -5.66 0.39 -16.33
CA THR A 8 -6.79 -0.52 -16.09
C THR A 8 -8.06 0.00 -16.73
N PRO A 9 -9.05 -0.87 -17.01
CA PRO A 9 -10.35 -0.42 -17.55
C PRO A 9 -11.09 0.55 -16.63
N SER A 10 -10.82 0.52 -15.33
CA SER A 10 -11.47 1.36 -14.32
C SER A 10 -10.72 2.66 -14.01
N GLY A 11 -9.58 2.90 -14.65
CA GLY A 11 -8.75 4.11 -14.49
C GLY A 11 -7.28 3.79 -14.32
N ASP A 12 -6.44 4.72 -14.76
CA ASP A 12 -4.99 4.59 -14.64
C ASP A 12 -4.51 5.16 -13.30
N TYR A 13 -3.43 4.60 -12.76
CA TYR A 13 -2.80 5.11 -11.56
C TYR A 13 -1.28 4.94 -11.59
N GLU A 14 -0.59 5.75 -10.79
CA GLU A 14 0.85 5.69 -10.67
C GLU A 14 1.28 4.80 -9.50
N VAL A 15 2.32 4.00 -9.73
CA VAL A 15 3.09 3.31 -8.69
C VAL A 15 4.47 3.94 -8.66
N LEU A 16 4.83 4.54 -7.55
CA LEU A 16 6.12 5.17 -7.34
C LEU A 16 6.94 4.36 -6.33
N ILE A 17 8.17 3.98 -6.72
CA ILE A 17 9.08 3.17 -5.89
C ILE A 17 10.36 3.95 -5.64
N GLY A 18 10.79 4.08 -4.40
CA GLY A 18 12.04 4.74 -4.07
C GLY A 18 12.31 4.84 -2.58
N SER A 19 13.38 5.53 -2.22
CA SER A 19 13.74 5.87 -0.85
C SER A 19 13.33 7.31 -0.55
N LYS A 20 12.97 7.59 0.70
CA LYS A 20 12.57 8.91 1.23
C LYS A 20 11.38 9.56 0.51
N LEU A 21 10.51 8.74 -0.09
CA LEU A 21 9.38 9.24 -0.88
C LEU A 21 8.34 9.91 0.02
N LEU A 22 8.10 9.39 1.21
CA LEU A 22 7.11 9.96 2.15
C LEU A 22 7.40 11.42 2.48
N GLY A 23 8.68 11.79 2.58
CA GLY A 23 9.09 13.17 2.88
C GLY A 23 9.31 14.07 1.67
N SER A 24 9.50 13.50 0.47
CA SER A 24 9.90 14.24 -0.72
C SER A 24 8.85 14.32 -1.82
N TYR A 25 7.82 13.47 -1.78
CA TYR A 25 6.78 13.48 -2.79
C TYR A 25 5.88 14.70 -2.67
N ASN A 26 5.57 15.32 -3.81
CA ASN A 26 4.67 16.48 -3.84
C ASN A 26 3.21 16.01 -3.92
N PHE A 27 2.55 15.92 -2.77
CA PHE A 27 1.15 15.50 -2.66
C PHE A 27 0.13 16.57 -3.10
N LYS A 28 0.56 17.79 -3.45
CA LYS A 28 -0.34 18.93 -3.63
C LYS A 28 -1.52 18.64 -4.56
N TRP A 29 -1.29 17.97 -5.68
CA TRP A 29 -2.33 17.68 -6.67
C TRP A 29 -3.40 16.69 -6.17
N LEU A 30 -3.07 15.88 -5.14
CA LEU A 30 -3.99 14.92 -4.53
C LEU A 30 -4.70 15.43 -3.28
N VAL A 31 -4.07 16.33 -2.51
CA VAL A 31 -4.51 16.62 -1.14
C VAL A 31 -4.97 18.06 -0.92
N GLN A 32 -4.62 19.00 -1.81
CA GLN A 32 -4.94 20.42 -1.62
C GLN A 32 -6.44 20.64 -1.44
N ASN A 33 -6.82 21.36 -0.37
CA ASN A 33 -8.20 21.67 -0.01
C ASN A 33 -9.12 20.46 0.25
N ARG A 34 -8.56 19.28 0.56
CA ARG A 34 -9.32 18.05 0.81
C ARG A 34 -9.24 17.62 2.28
N GLN A 35 -10.28 16.94 2.75
CA GLN A 35 -10.25 16.20 4.00
C GLN A 35 -9.51 14.87 3.78
N ILE A 36 -8.56 14.55 4.66
CA ILE A 36 -7.71 13.37 4.56
C ILE A 36 -7.88 12.51 5.80
N LEU A 37 -8.16 11.23 5.61
CA LEU A 37 -8.09 10.23 6.65
C LEU A 37 -6.92 9.29 6.37
N ILE A 38 -5.92 9.29 7.26
CA ILE A 38 -4.86 8.30 7.29
C ILE A 38 -5.32 7.17 8.21
N VAL A 39 -5.45 5.97 7.66
CA VAL A 39 -5.66 4.75 8.45
C VAL A 39 -4.33 4.04 8.54
N LYS A 40 -3.77 4.04 9.74
CA LYS A 40 -2.43 3.52 10.03
C LYS A 40 -2.54 2.19 10.77
N ASP A 41 -1.79 1.19 10.34
CA ASP A 41 -1.56 -0.02 11.14
C ASP A 41 -0.77 0.33 12.40
N SER A 42 -1.20 -0.19 13.55
CA SER A 42 -0.55 0.02 14.84
C SER A 42 0.93 -0.42 14.86
N MET A 43 1.29 -1.41 14.03
CA MET A 43 2.66 -1.88 13.89
C MET A 43 3.59 -0.95 13.11
N VAL A 44 3.04 0.02 12.38
CA VAL A 44 3.86 1.00 11.65
C VAL A 44 4.43 2.02 12.64
N PRO A 45 5.76 2.24 12.64
CA PRO A 45 6.40 3.22 13.50
C PRO A 45 5.84 4.64 13.35
N ASN A 46 5.76 5.36 14.46
CA ASN A 46 5.24 6.73 14.45
C ASN A 46 6.10 7.71 13.64
N GLU A 47 7.38 7.45 13.50
CA GLU A 47 8.30 8.26 12.68
C GLU A 47 7.90 8.24 11.20
N ILE A 48 7.41 7.10 10.71
CA ILE A 48 6.89 6.96 9.34
C ILE A 48 5.62 7.81 9.17
N LEU A 49 4.69 7.72 10.13
CA LEU A 49 3.48 8.53 10.13
C LEU A 49 3.80 10.03 10.17
N GLU A 50 4.70 10.47 11.05
CA GLU A 50 5.04 11.90 11.19
C GLU A 50 5.73 12.44 9.94
N THR A 51 6.61 11.66 9.31
CA THR A 51 7.21 12.03 8.01
C THR A 51 6.13 12.27 6.95
N LEU A 52 5.16 11.37 6.84
CA LEU A 52 4.02 11.51 5.93
C LEU A 52 3.17 12.74 6.29
N ARG A 53 2.82 12.93 7.56
CA ARG A 53 1.98 14.05 8.01
C ARG A 53 2.60 15.42 7.71
N ILE A 54 3.90 15.56 7.91
CA ILE A 54 4.63 16.80 7.58
C ILE A 54 4.53 17.07 6.08
N SER A 55 4.78 16.06 5.25
CA SER A 55 4.73 16.19 3.79
C SER A 55 3.32 16.55 3.29
N LEU A 56 2.29 15.90 3.85
CA LEU A 56 0.90 16.20 3.52
C LEU A 56 0.51 17.62 3.98
N SER A 57 0.91 18.04 5.18
CA SER A 57 0.60 19.38 5.72
C SER A 57 1.18 20.50 4.85
N ASN A 58 2.36 20.29 4.29
CA ASN A 58 2.99 21.23 3.34
C ASN A 58 2.20 21.36 2.02
N SER A 59 1.32 20.40 1.73
CA SER A 59 0.48 20.37 0.53
C SER A 59 -0.89 21.04 0.72
N GLN A 60 -1.12 21.72 1.86
CA GLN A 60 -2.31 22.51 2.17
C GLN A 60 -3.64 21.72 2.12
N PRO A 61 -3.78 20.61 2.84
CA PRO A 61 -5.05 19.93 3.01
C PRO A 61 -6.04 20.83 3.80
N MET A 62 -7.33 20.55 3.69
CA MET A 62 -8.35 21.15 4.54
C MET A 62 -8.22 20.63 5.99
N GLU A 63 -8.04 19.34 6.13
CA GLU A 63 -7.93 18.64 7.41
C GLU A 63 -7.19 17.32 7.23
N ILE A 64 -6.41 16.91 8.24
CA ILE A 64 -5.82 15.57 8.34
C ILE A 64 -6.30 14.92 9.63
N LYS A 65 -6.98 13.80 9.53
CA LYS A 65 -7.29 12.89 10.64
C LYS A 65 -6.43 11.63 10.53
N VAL A 66 -6.09 11.07 11.67
CA VAL A 66 -5.39 9.79 11.76
C VAL A 66 -6.23 8.83 12.59
N LEU A 67 -6.43 7.63 12.08
CA LEU A 67 -6.99 6.51 12.81
C LEU A 67 -5.95 5.39 12.83
N GLU A 68 -5.52 5.01 14.03
CA GLU A 68 -4.70 3.82 14.21
C GLU A 68 -5.59 2.62 14.44
N ILE A 69 -5.30 1.53 13.72
CA ILE A 69 -6.02 0.26 13.85
C ILE A 69 -5.03 -0.89 14.03
N GLU A 70 -5.41 -1.88 14.81
CA GLU A 70 -4.70 -3.15 14.84
C GLU A 70 -5.16 -4.00 13.64
N THR A 71 -4.22 -4.44 12.82
CA THR A 71 -4.52 -5.26 11.63
C THR A 71 -3.99 -6.68 11.79
N ASN A 72 -4.89 -7.63 11.66
CA ASN A 72 -4.62 -9.05 11.62
C ASN A 72 -5.75 -9.77 10.85
N GLU A 73 -5.61 -11.08 10.63
CA GLU A 73 -6.62 -11.85 9.90
C GLU A 73 -8.01 -11.86 10.54
N LYS A 74 -8.12 -11.64 11.86
CA LYS A 74 -9.41 -11.55 12.56
C LYS A 74 -10.07 -10.19 12.39
N THR A 75 -9.26 -9.12 12.41
CA THR A 75 -9.75 -7.75 12.20
C THR A 75 -10.05 -7.45 10.75
N LYS A 76 -9.59 -8.27 9.80
CA LYS A 76 -9.94 -8.18 8.37
C LYS A 76 -11.37 -8.66 8.14
N SER A 77 -12.34 -7.94 8.70
CA SER A 77 -13.77 -8.28 8.76
C SER A 77 -14.65 -7.04 8.70
N PHE A 78 -15.97 -7.21 8.63
CA PHE A 78 -16.89 -6.05 8.71
C PHE A 78 -16.73 -5.28 10.01
N GLU A 79 -16.54 -5.96 11.13
CA GLU A 79 -16.36 -5.35 12.45
C GLU A 79 -15.10 -4.48 12.48
N GLY A 80 -14.01 -4.91 11.82
CA GLY A 80 -12.78 -4.14 11.69
C GLY A 80 -12.91 -2.89 10.82
N LEU A 81 -13.90 -2.85 9.92
CA LEU A 81 -14.18 -1.66 9.08
C LEU A 81 -14.98 -0.59 9.83
N ILE A 82 -15.77 -0.98 10.84
CA ILE A 82 -16.68 -0.08 11.58
C ILE A 82 -15.95 1.17 12.08
N PRO A 83 -14.82 1.09 12.79
CA PRO A 83 -14.12 2.28 13.29
C PRO A 83 -13.74 3.27 12.19
N ILE A 84 -13.39 2.77 10.99
CA ILE A 84 -13.02 3.63 9.86
C ILE A 84 -14.25 4.39 9.37
N PHE A 85 -15.38 3.70 9.17
CA PHE A 85 -16.64 4.34 8.78
C PHE A 85 -17.16 5.31 9.83
N GLU A 86 -17.00 5.00 11.13
CA GLU A 86 -17.39 5.90 12.22
C GLU A 86 -16.61 7.21 12.20
N VAL A 87 -15.28 7.15 12.01
CA VAL A 87 -14.46 8.37 11.90
C VAL A 87 -14.88 9.19 10.70
N LEU A 88 -15.08 8.58 9.54
CA LEU A 88 -15.53 9.26 8.33
C LEU A 88 -16.89 9.94 8.52
N ASN A 89 -17.85 9.24 9.10
CA ASN A 89 -19.20 9.76 9.30
C ASN A 89 -19.26 10.84 10.39
N THR A 90 -18.64 10.60 11.54
CA THR A 90 -18.65 11.54 12.68
C THR A 90 -17.97 12.87 12.34
N ASN A 91 -16.90 12.82 11.55
CA ASN A 91 -16.20 14.02 11.10
C ASN A 91 -16.74 14.59 9.77
N LYS A 92 -17.88 14.08 9.28
CA LYS A 92 -18.55 14.55 8.07
C LYS A 92 -17.65 14.66 6.86
N PHE A 93 -16.85 13.62 6.62
CA PHE A 93 -16.01 13.54 5.44
C PHE A 93 -16.90 13.58 4.17
N ASN A 94 -16.61 14.48 3.27
CA ASN A 94 -17.36 14.67 2.05
C ASN A 94 -16.89 13.71 0.93
N ARG A 95 -17.54 13.76 -0.23
CA ARG A 95 -17.24 12.87 -1.35
C ARG A 95 -15.86 13.14 -1.99
N ASP A 96 -15.32 14.34 -1.80
CA ASP A 96 -13.99 14.71 -2.32
C ASP A 96 -12.87 14.37 -1.33
N CYS A 97 -13.17 13.67 -0.24
CA CYS A 97 -12.16 13.26 0.72
C CYS A 97 -11.18 12.25 0.11
N LEU A 98 -10.05 12.11 0.77
CA LEU A 98 -9.00 11.18 0.39
C LEU A 98 -8.69 10.24 1.56
N LEU A 99 -8.73 8.93 1.30
CA LEU A 99 -8.27 7.93 2.24
C LEU A 99 -6.82 7.54 1.92
N ILE A 100 -6.02 7.36 2.96
CA ILE A 100 -4.65 6.87 2.85
C ILE A 100 -4.51 5.62 3.70
N GLY A 101 -4.24 4.48 3.08
CA GLY A 101 -3.89 3.24 3.76
C GLY A 101 -2.38 3.18 4.01
N LEU A 102 -1.95 3.23 5.28
CA LEU A 102 -0.55 3.17 5.70
C LEU A 102 -0.31 1.89 6.50
N GLY A 103 0.19 0.84 5.86
CA GLY A 103 0.38 -0.46 6.51
C GLY A 103 0.67 -1.61 5.57
N GLY A 104 0.51 -2.83 6.07
CA GLY A 104 0.66 -4.06 5.31
C GLY A 104 -0.54 -4.38 4.40
N GLY A 105 -0.55 -5.58 3.83
CA GLY A 105 -1.59 -6.03 2.89
C GLY A 105 -3.00 -6.02 3.49
N ILE A 106 -3.16 -6.34 4.77
CA ILE A 106 -4.47 -6.29 5.44
C ILE A 106 -4.99 -4.85 5.49
N THR A 107 -4.12 -3.90 5.85
CA THR A 107 -4.47 -2.47 5.89
C THR A 107 -4.89 -1.98 4.51
N THR A 108 -4.11 -2.28 3.48
CA THR A 108 -4.40 -1.83 2.12
C THR A 108 -5.71 -2.41 1.59
N ASP A 109 -6.00 -3.68 1.87
CA ASP A 109 -7.25 -4.32 1.49
C ASP A 109 -8.47 -3.71 2.19
N MET A 110 -8.38 -3.53 3.51
CA MET A 110 -9.47 -2.95 4.31
C MET A 110 -9.76 -1.50 3.91
N VAL A 111 -8.72 -0.66 3.85
CA VAL A 111 -8.88 0.77 3.50
C VAL A 111 -9.35 0.93 2.06
N GLY A 112 -8.85 0.09 1.15
CA GLY A 112 -9.33 0.06 -0.23
C GLY A 112 -10.80 -0.30 -0.34
N PHE A 113 -11.29 -1.26 0.44
CA PHE A 113 -12.71 -1.62 0.44
C PHE A 113 -13.59 -0.54 1.09
N VAL A 114 -13.10 0.14 2.15
CA VAL A 114 -13.78 1.32 2.69
C VAL A 114 -13.86 2.43 1.64
N ALA A 115 -12.75 2.71 0.95
CA ALA A 115 -12.74 3.74 -0.10
C ALA A 115 -13.72 3.43 -1.23
N ALA A 116 -13.83 2.15 -1.64
CA ALA A 116 -14.79 1.70 -2.64
C ALA A 116 -16.25 1.87 -2.18
N SER A 117 -16.51 1.74 -0.89
CA SER A 117 -17.87 1.65 -0.32
C SER A 117 -18.37 2.99 0.21
N TYR A 118 -17.51 3.80 0.85
CA TYR A 118 -17.90 5.08 1.45
C TYR A 118 -18.36 6.04 0.37
N LEU A 119 -19.58 6.61 0.55
CA LEU A 119 -20.23 7.52 -0.41
C LEU A 119 -20.24 7.01 -1.87
N ARG A 120 -20.20 5.70 -2.08
CA ARG A 120 -20.11 5.00 -3.37
C ARG A 120 -18.79 5.22 -4.12
N GLY A 121 -17.74 5.47 -3.38
CA GLY A 121 -16.37 5.63 -3.89
C GLY A 121 -15.77 7.00 -3.56
N VAL A 122 -14.61 6.98 -2.89
CA VAL A 122 -13.79 8.14 -2.59
C VAL A 122 -12.35 7.84 -2.96
N ASP A 123 -11.55 8.88 -3.23
CA ASP A 123 -10.17 8.69 -3.65
C ASP A 123 -9.31 7.99 -2.61
N LEU A 124 -8.34 7.22 -3.08
CA LEU A 124 -7.48 6.35 -2.29
C LEU A 124 -6.01 6.53 -2.67
N ILE A 125 -5.13 6.61 -1.66
CA ILE A 125 -3.69 6.39 -1.79
C ILE A 125 -3.33 5.16 -0.96
N GLN A 126 -2.52 4.28 -1.53
CA GLN A 126 -1.94 3.16 -0.80
C GLN A 126 -0.46 3.43 -0.51
N ILE A 127 -0.07 3.28 0.75
CA ILE A 127 1.32 3.38 1.21
C ILE A 127 1.67 2.05 1.90
N PRO A 128 2.04 1.04 1.11
CA PRO A 128 2.39 -0.27 1.64
C PRO A 128 3.71 -0.22 2.40
N THR A 129 3.73 -0.76 3.63
CA THR A 129 4.89 -0.73 4.52
C THR A 129 5.55 -2.08 4.73
N THR A 130 4.99 -3.17 4.18
CA THR A 130 5.63 -4.50 4.16
C THR A 130 6.07 -4.85 2.74
N LEU A 131 7.11 -5.67 2.61
CA LEU A 131 7.62 -6.07 1.29
C LEU A 131 6.53 -6.82 0.50
N LEU A 132 5.80 -7.73 1.14
CA LEU A 132 4.68 -8.45 0.52
C LEU A 132 3.62 -7.50 -0.02
N SER A 133 3.25 -6.45 0.74
CA SER A 133 2.27 -5.48 0.26
C SER A 133 2.81 -4.59 -0.86
N GLN A 134 4.11 -4.28 -0.87
CA GLN A 134 4.73 -3.52 -1.94
C GLN A 134 4.77 -4.29 -3.27
N VAL A 135 5.02 -5.60 -3.21
CA VAL A 135 5.20 -6.40 -4.43
C VAL A 135 3.92 -7.09 -4.93
N ASP A 136 2.87 -7.17 -4.10
CA ASP A 136 1.63 -7.87 -4.47
C ASP A 136 0.37 -7.13 -3.99
N ALA A 137 0.10 -7.08 -2.69
CA ALA A 137 -1.24 -6.78 -2.16
C ALA A 137 -1.74 -5.36 -2.50
N ALA A 138 -0.87 -4.34 -2.58
CA ALA A 138 -1.28 -2.97 -2.89
C ALA A 138 -1.52 -2.71 -4.39
N ILE A 139 -1.26 -3.71 -5.26
CA ILE A 139 -1.33 -3.58 -6.71
C ILE A 139 -2.53 -4.34 -7.27
N GLY A 140 -3.12 -3.81 -8.36
CA GLY A 140 -4.23 -4.47 -9.06
C GLY A 140 -5.61 -4.13 -8.52
N GLY A 141 -5.69 -3.33 -7.44
CA GLY A 141 -6.96 -2.82 -6.90
C GLY A 141 -7.86 -3.89 -6.28
N LYS A 142 -7.34 -5.06 -5.96
CA LYS A 142 -8.07 -6.07 -5.18
C LYS A 142 -8.19 -5.57 -3.75
N THR A 143 -9.41 -5.35 -3.30
CA THR A 143 -9.68 -4.90 -1.93
C THR A 143 -10.74 -5.77 -1.31
N GLY A 144 -10.68 -6.02 -0.01
CA GLY A 144 -11.66 -6.89 0.59
C GLY A 144 -11.36 -7.33 2.00
N ILE A 145 -12.29 -8.14 2.50
CA ILE A 145 -12.29 -8.68 3.86
C ILE A 145 -12.62 -10.17 3.86
N ASN A 146 -12.38 -10.78 5.00
CA ASN A 146 -12.78 -12.15 5.28
C ASN A 146 -14.23 -12.17 5.79
N PHE A 147 -14.97 -13.20 5.44
CA PHE A 147 -16.34 -13.38 5.91
C PHE A 147 -16.70 -14.88 6.02
N ALA A 148 -17.42 -15.24 7.08
CA ALA A 148 -17.94 -16.59 7.32
C ALA A 148 -16.87 -17.70 7.18
N GLY A 149 -15.67 -17.46 7.71
CA GLY A 149 -14.57 -18.42 7.70
C GLY A 149 -13.80 -18.53 6.38
N SER A 150 -14.18 -17.76 5.36
CA SER A 150 -13.48 -17.71 4.07
C SER A 150 -12.67 -16.44 3.96
N LYS A 151 -11.43 -16.56 3.41
CA LYS A 151 -10.55 -15.41 3.20
C LYS A 151 -10.91 -14.67 1.91
N ASN A 152 -10.85 -13.32 1.96
CA ASN A 152 -10.96 -12.42 0.81
C ASN A 152 -12.20 -12.65 -0.07
N ASN A 153 -13.31 -13.07 0.53
CA ASN A 153 -14.52 -13.45 -0.23
C ASN A 153 -15.55 -12.32 -0.36
N ILE A 154 -15.34 -11.20 0.32
CA ILE A 154 -16.14 -9.98 0.15
C ILE A 154 -15.20 -8.81 -0.14
N GLY A 155 -15.46 -8.07 -1.22
CA GLY A 155 -14.59 -6.97 -1.61
C GLY A 155 -15.03 -6.30 -2.90
N ALA A 156 -14.14 -5.47 -3.40
CA ALA A 156 -14.32 -4.74 -4.67
C ALA A 156 -12.99 -4.63 -5.41
N PHE A 157 -13.05 -4.52 -6.73
CA PHE A 157 -11.92 -4.01 -7.51
C PHE A 157 -11.98 -2.48 -7.48
N TYR A 158 -11.04 -1.86 -6.77
CA TYR A 158 -10.99 -0.41 -6.60
C TYR A 158 -9.57 0.11 -6.74
N GLN A 159 -9.32 0.90 -7.79
CA GLN A 159 -7.99 1.38 -8.09
C GLN A 159 -7.63 2.62 -7.25
N PRO A 160 -6.44 2.68 -6.65
CA PRO A 160 -5.96 3.87 -5.99
C PRO A 160 -5.61 4.97 -7.02
N LYS A 161 -5.46 6.22 -6.57
CA LYS A 161 -4.87 7.30 -7.37
C LYS A 161 -3.35 7.22 -7.42
N LEU A 162 -2.76 6.66 -6.37
CA LEU A 162 -1.32 6.51 -6.20
C LEU A 162 -1.04 5.32 -5.29
N VAL A 163 -0.04 4.52 -5.66
CA VAL A 163 0.64 3.60 -4.75
C VAL A 163 2.06 4.12 -4.53
N LEU A 164 2.39 4.48 -3.30
CA LEU A 164 3.68 5.06 -2.95
C LEU A 164 4.47 4.08 -2.10
N MET A 165 5.48 3.47 -2.72
CA MET A 165 6.34 2.43 -2.13
C MET A 165 7.65 3.05 -1.67
N ASP A 166 7.70 3.47 -0.42
CA ASP A 166 8.94 3.93 0.19
C ASP A 166 9.67 2.73 0.80
N ILE A 167 10.84 2.39 0.24
CA ILE A 167 11.64 1.26 0.73
C ILE A 167 12.17 1.49 2.14
N ASP A 168 12.25 2.74 2.61
CA ASP A 168 12.66 3.03 3.98
C ASP A 168 11.67 2.50 5.02
N CYS A 169 10.41 2.29 4.65
CA CYS A 169 9.41 1.63 5.50
C CYS A 169 9.80 0.19 5.83
N LEU A 170 10.53 -0.49 4.95
CA LEU A 170 10.92 -1.88 5.12
C LEU A 170 11.97 -2.08 6.23
N LYS A 171 12.69 -1.03 6.63
CA LYS A 171 13.71 -1.08 7.67
C LYS A 171 13.15 -1.41 9.06
N SER A 172 11.86 -1.22 9.25
CA SER A 172 11.16 -1.54 10.50
C SER A 172 10.58 -2.96 10.56
N LEU A 173 10.67 -3.72 9.46
CA LEU A 173 10.10 -5.06 9.38
C LEU A 173 10.89 -6.09 10.18
N SER A 174 10.18 -7.08 10.72
CA SER A 174 10.79 -8.30 11.21
C SER A 174 11.43 -9.09 10.05
N LYS A 175 12.43 -9.93 10.37
CA LYS A 175 13.03 -10.83 9.35
C LYS A 175 11.98 -11.76 8.73
N SER A 176 11.00 -12.21 9.50
CA SER A 176 9.91 -13.07 9.02
C SER A 176 9.07 -12.35 7.97
N ASP A 177 8.57 -11.15 8.28
CA ASP A 177 7.71 -10.39 7.36
C ASP A 177 8.45 -9.99 6.08
N PHE A 178 9.76 -9.72 6.20
CA PHE A 178 10.60 -9.46 5.04
C PHE A 178 10.72 -10.69 4.15
N THR A 179 10.92 -11.88 4.77
CA THR A 179 11.07 -13.16 4.05
C THR A 179 9.80 -13.53 3.30
N ASP A 180 8.61 -13.24 3.84
CA ASP A 180 7.33 -13.49 3.16
C ASP A 180 7.25 -12.74 1.83
N GLY A 181 7.68 -11.48 1.80
CA GLY A 181 7.78 -10.71 0.56
C GLY A 181 8.79 -11.27 -0.45
N ILE A 182 9.93 -11.75 0.05
CA ILE A 182 10.94 -12.41 -0.80
C ILE A 182 10.38 -13.68 -1.45
N ALA A 183 9.63 -14.49 -0.71
CA ALA A 183 9.02 -15.70 -1.25
C ALA A 183 8.08 -15.39 -2.43
N GLU A 184 7.32 -14.30 -2.35
CA GLU A 184 6.45 -13.85 -3.44
C GLU A 184 7.25 -13.39 -4.66
N ILE A 185 8.33 -12.65 -4.47
CA ILE A 185 9.21 -12.22 -5.57
C ILE A 185 9.85 -13.44 -6.25
N ILE A 186 10.32 -14.42 -5.48
CA ILE A 186 10.87 -15.68 -6.02
C ILE A 186 9.82 -16.43 -6.82
N LYS A 187 8.61 -16.59 -6.29
CA LYS A 187 7.48 -17.25 -6.97
C LYS A 187 7.24 -16.65 -8.36
N HIS A 188 7.11 -15.33 -8.43
CA HIS A 188 6.86 -14.67 -9.72
C HIS A 188 8.05 -14.68 -10.66
N SER A 189 9.28 -14.62 -10.16
CA SER A 189 10.48 -14.73 -10.99
C SER A 189 10.60 -16.12 -11.64
N LEU A 190 10.26 -17.18 -10.91
CA LEU A 190 10.22 -18.54 -11.43
C LEU A 190 9.19 -18.72 -12.56
N ILE A 191 8.06 -18.01 -12.46
CA ILE A 191 6.97 -18.12 -13.44
C ILE A 191 7.25 -17.27 -14.68
N ALA A 192 7.79 -16.06 -14.53
CA ALA A 192 7.73 -15.06 -15.58
C ALA A 192 9.09 -14.43 -15.98
N ASP A 193 10.13 -14.49 -15.14
CA ASP A 193 11.41 -13.80 -15.40
C ASP A 193 12.64 -14.57 -14.91
N LYS A 194 13.23 -15.36 -15.78
CA LYS A 194 14.46 -16.10 -15.50
C LYS A 194 15.64 -15.19 -15.12
N ASN A 195 15.72 -13.97 -15.65
CA ASN A 195 16.82 -13.05 -15.36
C ASN A 195 16.71 -12.51 -13.93
N LEU A 196 15.48 -12.17 -13.51
CA LEU A 196 15.21 -11.80 -12.13
C LEU A 196 15.53 -12.95 -11.18
N PHE A 197 15.12 -14.17 -11.52
CA PHE A 197 15.45 -15.36 -10.72
C PHE A 197 16.95 -15.56 -10.58
N THR A 198 17.71 -15.50 -11.67
CA THR A 198 19.18 -15.63 -11.64
C THR A 198 19.84 -14.52 -10.82
N LYS A 199 19.31 -13.30 -10.88
CA LYS A 199 19.78 -12.19 -10.05
C LYS A 199 19.59 -12.47 -8.56
N LEU A 200 18.40 -12.93 -8.18
CA LEU A 200 18.08 -13.31 -6.79
C LEU A 200 18.98 -14.46 -6.30
N GLU A 201 19.13 -15.51 -7.12
CA GLU A 201 20.01 -16.64 -6.83
C GLU A 201 21.46 -16.18 -6.56
N ASN A 202 21.98 -15.26 -7.37
CA ASN A 202 23.33 -14.70 -7.18
C ASN A 202 23.46 -13.86 -5.90
N ILE A 203 22.41 -13.14 -5.49
CA ILE A 203 22.42 -12.37 -4.26
C ILE A 203 22.40 -13.31 -3.05
N PHE A 204 21.51 -14.29 -3.03
CA PHE A 204 21.34 -15.19 -1.88
C PHE A 204 22.46 -16.24 -1.77
N SER A 205 23.03 -16.72 -2.88
CA SER A 205 24.15 -17.70 -2.86
C SER A 205 25.43 -17.13 -2.26
N LYS A 206 25.58 -15.81 -2.23
CA LYS A 206 26.73 -15.13 -1.63
C LYS A 206 26.53 -14.78 -0.16
N ASN A 207 25.52 -15.31 0.50
CA ASN A 207 25.04 -14.92 1.84
C ASN A 207 24.77 -13.41 1.98
N ASN A 208 24.48 -12.73 0.87
CA ASN A 208 24.12 -11.33 0.87
C ASN A 208 22.61 -11.20 1.12
N GLU A 209 22.23 -10.31 2.01
CA GLU A 209 20.86 -9.83 2.13
C GLU A 209 20.60 -8.85 0.97
N LEU A 210 19.32 -8.69 0.57
CA LEU A 210 18.95 -7.66 -0.40
C LEU A 210 19.29 -6.28 0.18
N SER A 211 20.13 -5.56 -0.51
CA SER A 211 20.46 -4.18 -0.16
C SER A 211 19.34 -3.21 -0.63
N ASP A 212 19.31 -2.00 -0.07
CA ASP A 212 18.42 -0.94 -0.54
C ASP A 212 18.58 -0.67 -2.05
N GLU A 213 19.80 -0.85 -2.58
CA GLU A 213 20.10 -0.69 -4.01
C GLU A 213 19.49 -1.81 -4.87
N ASP A 214 19.28 -3.00 -4.29
CA ASP A 214 18.66 -4.13 -4.96
C ASP A 214 17.14 -4.08 -4.90
N LEU A 215 16.58 -3.59 -3.78
CA LEU A 215 15.13 -3.59 -3.55
C LEU A 215 14.36 -2.82 -4.62
N ILE A 216 14.80 -1.60 -4.98
CA ILE A 216 14.12 -0.78 -5.98
C ILE A 216 14.10 -1.48 -7.36
N PRO A 217 15.24 -1.95 -7.92
CA PRO A 217 15.23 -2.66 -9.19
C PRO A 217 14.45 -3.98 -9.16
N VAL A 218 14.56 -4.74 -8.06
CA VAL A 218 13.84 -6.02 -7.91
C VAL A 218 12.33 -5.79 -7.88
N SER A 219 11.85 -4.89 -7.01
CA SER A 219 10.42 -4.55 -6.93
C SER A 219 9.89 -3.98 -8.25
N TYR A 220 10.64 -3.08 -8.89
CA TYR A 220 10.25 -2.50 -10.17
C TYR A 220 10.14 -3.57 -11.27
N THR A 221 11.13 -4.45 -11.41
CA THR A 221 11.10 -5.53 -12.41
C THR A 221 9.95 -6.48 -12.14
N HIS A 222 9.77 -6.88 -10.87
CA HIS A 222 8.68 -7.74 -10.45
C HIS A 222 7.31 -7.16 -10.84
N LEU A 223 7.04 -5.89 -10.53
CA LEU A 223 5.77 -5.23 -10.80
C LEU A 223 5.50 -4.98 -12.30
N THR A 224 6.52 -5.00 -13.13
CA THR A 224 6.37 -4.85 -14.58
C THR A 224 6.12 -6.19 -15.31
N LEU A 225 6.11 -7.31 -14.58
CA LEU A 225 5.78 -8.61 -15.17
C LEU A 225 4.31 -8.70 -15.59
N PRO A 226 4.00 -9.28 -16.76
CA PRO A 226 2.62 -9.39 -17.26
C PRO A 226 1.66 -10.11 -16.31
N THR A 227 2.17 -10.97 -15.42
CA THR A 227 1.38 -11.78 -14.49
C THR A 227 0.85 -11.02 -13.27
N ILE A 228 1.33 -9.82 -13.02
CA ILE A 228 0.92 -9.01 -11.84
C ILE A 228 -0.16 -8.00 -12.21
N LEU A 229 -0.14 -7.51 -13.42
CA LEU A 229 -1.06 -6.48 -13.91
C LEU A 229 -2.35 -7.06 -14.54
N LEU A 230 -2.52 -8.37 -14.47
CA LEU A 230 -3.71 -9.12 -14.86
C LEU A 230 -4.49 -9.51 -13.60
#